data_3ce5ae65c6c3af1f02761818ee3663a5
#
_entry.id   3ce5ae65c6c3af1f02761818ee3663a5
#
_cell.length_a   1.000
_cell.length_b   1.000
_cell.length_c   1.000
_cell.angle_alpha   90.00
_cell.angle_beta   90.00
_cell.angle_gamma   90.00
#
_symmetry.space_group_name_H-M   'P 1'
#
loop_
_entity.id
_entity.type
_entity.pdbx_description
1 polymer ?
#
loop_
_entity_poly.entity_id
_entity_poly.type
_entity_poly.pdbx_seq_one_letter_code
_entity_poly.pdbx_strand_id
1 'polypeptide(L)'
;MNIFAKIESLAKQQVQIALDQGWWRDYEGPATEQLVEKLCAVFEQAFAHLCCSGTMAVELALRGVGVRPGDNVLLAGYDFAGNFRAIESLGARPVLIDNSADAWVIDHQWLPNDDSEKYAAIIVSPLHGSLVDLTPIKNWCHARGCALILDECQVPAAMIGGRLLGSQADATCLSFGGSKLLTSGRGGAVLTPHEQVLQRIRIASDRGNDATALSQLQAASLLPQVDHLVAANHYRASLFEPIWKIAAEFDWLLDPFAMANPGQLDGSVPVSDGENLRVFYKIGWRLKGQVNRNGIMHKAAEHGIPLGEGFRGFHLRSVRRCGRVGELPNAKAAAEQTILLSHTYLTGNVDLDEVKLQKWHSFLNDCIDARKID
;
A
#
# COMPACT_ATOMS: atom_id res chain seq x y z
N MET A 1 11.91 26.22 0.34
CA MET A 1 12.37 24.80 0.14
C MET A 1 11.15 23.94 0.37
N ASN A 2 10.74 23.15 -0.61
CA ASN A 2 9.57 22.29 -0.42
C ASN A 2 9.89 21.17 0.60
N ILE A 3 8.84 20.52 1.13
CA ILE A 3 8.99 19.53 2.20
C ILE A 3 9.88 18.36 1.79
N PHE A 4 9.84 17.92 0.52
CA PHE A 4 10.64 16.79 0.04
C PHE A 4 12.13 17.12 -0.03
N ALA A 5 12.49 18.31 -0.49
CA ALA A 5 13.88 18.78 -0.50
C ALA A 5 14.44 18.93 0.93
N LYS A 6 13.60 19.35 1.89
CA LYS A 6 13.96 19.39 3.32
C LYS A 6 14.24 17.98 3.85
N ILE A 7 13.32 17.03 3.61
CA ILE A 7 13.45 15.62 4.05
C ILE A 7 14.72 14.99 3.47
N GLU A 8 14.99 15.20 2.17
CA GLU A 8 16.19 14.68 1.51
C GLU A 8 17.48 15.24 2.13
N SER A 9 17.52 16.54 2.42
CA SER A 9 18.67 17.16 3.09
C SER A 9 18.91 16.58 4.48
N LEU A 10 17.84 16.41 5.28
CA LEU A 10 17.92 15.81 6.60
C LEU A 10 18.34 14.33 6.55
N ALA A 11 17.85 13.56 5.57
CA ALA A 11 18.25 12.17 5.39
C ALA A 11 19.75 12.04 5.08
N LYS A 12 20.29 12.90 4.22
CA LYS A 12 21.75 12.98 3.94
C LYS A 12 22.55 13.27 5.22
N GLN A 13 22.07 14.21 6.06
CA GLN A 13 22.71 14.54 7.33
C GLN A 13 22.72 13.34 8.31
N GLN A 14 21.59 12.64 8.45
CA GLN A 14 21.49 11.48 9.35
C GLN A 14 22.39 10.32 8.89
N VAL A 15 22.47 10.07 7.59
CA VAL A 15 23.40 9.06 7.04
C VAL A 15 24.86 9.46 7.30
N GLN A 16 25.21 10.75 7.15
CA GLN A 16 26.56 11.24 7.45
C GLN A 16 26.89 11.04 8.94
N ILE A 17 25.96 11.35 9.84
CA ILE A 17 26.14 11.10 11.29
C ILE A 17 26.38 9.62 11.55
N ALA A 18 25.62 8.72 10.95
CA ALA A 18 25.79 7.28 11.13
C ALA A 18 27.15 6.77 10.62
N LEU A 19 27.66 7.39 9.54
CA LEU A 19 29.01 7.11 9.03
C LEU A 19 30.11 7.62 9.98
N ASP A 20 30.01 8.86 10.43
CA ASP A 20 31.01 9.51 11.29
C ASP A 20 31.09 8.86 12.66
N GLN A 21 29.95 8.40 13.20
CA GLN A 21 29.85 7.68 14.48
C GLN A 21 30.20 6.19 14.37
N GLY A 22 30.40 5.68 13.15
CA GLY A 22 30.74 4.26 12.93
C GLY A 22 29.57 3.28 13.05
N TRP A 23 28.32 3.74 13.21
CA TRP A 23 27.13 2.88 13.38
C TRP A 23 26.91 1.88 12.23
N TRP A 24 27.43 2.18 11.06
CA TRP A 24 27.30 1.30 9.90
C TRP A 24 27.96 -0.08 10.08
N ARG A 25 28.77 -0.28 11.11
CA ARG A 25 29.43 -1.55 11.46
C ARG A 25 28.61 -2.42 12.41
N ASP A 26 27.57 -1.84 13.02
CA ASP A 26 26.81 -2.48 14.07
C ASP A 26 25.55 -3.14 13.50
N TYR A 27 25.24 -4.35 13.96
CA TYR A 27 24.00 -5.04 13.62
C TYR A 27 22.79 -4.35 14.23
N GLU A 28 22.92 -3.89 15.47
CA GLU A 28 21.91 -3.15 16.24
C GLU A 28 22.55 -1.85 16.74
N GLY A 29 21.72 -0.82 17.01
CA GLY A 29 22.24 0.42 17.53
C GLY A 29 21.32 1.63 17.32
N PRO A 30 21.84 2.84 17.52
CA PRO A 30 21.02 4.04 17.71
C PRO A 30 20.04 4.35 16.59
N ALA A 31 20.41 4.12 15.32
CA ALA A 31 19.50 4.46 14.21
C ALA A 31 18.33 3.49 14.11
N THR A 32 18.54 2.18 14.31
CA THR A 32 17.48 1.19 14.31
C THR A 32 16.57 1.33 15.52
N GLU A 33 17.11 1.60 16.70
CA GLU A 33 16.34 1.84 17.92
C GLU A 33 15.46 3.06 17.80
N GLN A 34 16.01 4.21 17.37
CA GLN A 34 15.24 5.43 17.12
C GLN A 34 14.16 5.25 16.06
N LEU A 35 14.45 4.47 14.99
CA LEU A 35 13.46 4.20 13.96
C LEU A 35 12.28 3.40 14.50
N VAL A 36 12.54 2.38 15.33
CA VAL A 36 11.49 1.60 16.02
C VAL A 36 10.61 2.52 16.86
N GLU A 37 11.22 3.36 17.70
CA GLU A 37 10.49 4.31 18.56
C GLU A 37 9.60 5.27 17.74
N LYS A 38 10.16 5.87 16.66
CA LYS A 38 9.42 6.79 15.79
C LYS A 38 8.29 6.10 15.04
N LEU A 39 8.50 4.90 14.53
CA LEU A 39 7.45 4.12 13.87
C LEU A 39 6.32 3.79 14.84
N CYS A 40 6.65 3.34 16.05
CA CYS A 40 5.64 3.08 17.09
C CYS A 40 4.83 4.35 17.41
N ALA A 41 5.49 5.49 17.55
CA ALA A 41 4.83 6.76 17.86
C ALA A 41 3.93 7.24 16.69
N VAL A 42 4.43 7.26 15.45
CA VAL A 42 3.70 7.78 14.29
C VAL A 42 2.52 6.89 13.90
N PHE A 43 2.65 5.57 14.05
CA PHE A 43 1.61 4.61 13.69
C PHE A 43 0.75 4.15 14.87
N GLU A 44 0.92 4.74 16.05
CA GLU A 44 0.17 4.40 17.27
C GLU A 44 0.20 2.90 17.58
N GLN A 45 1.38 2.29 17.46
CA GLN A 45 1.59 0.86 17.69
C GLN A 45 2.51 0.62 18.90
N ALA A 46 2.26 -0.46 19.63
CA ALA A 46 3.06 -0.79 20.81
C ALA A 46 4.46 -1.31 20.45
N PHE A 47 4.57 -2.02 19.32
CA PHE A 47 5.78 -2.71 18.93
C PHE A 47 6.04 -2.59 17.43
N ALA A 48 7.34 -2.57 17.07
CA ALA A 48 7.81 -2.64 15.70
C ALA A 48 8.99 -3.63 15.58
N HIS A 49 9.07 -4.31 14.42
CA HIS A 49 10.21 -5.12 14.01
C HIS A 49 10.65 -4.70 12.61
N LEU A 50 11.92 -4.31 12.47
CA LEU A 50 12.50 -3.87 11.19
C LEU A 50 12.95 -5.07 10.39
N CYS A 51 12.81 -5.03 9.06
CA CYS A 51 13.25 -6.11 8.20
C CYS A 51 13.73 -5.61 6.81
N CYS A 52 14.28 -6.51 6.02
CA CYS A 52 14.96 -6.19 4.76
C CYS A 52 14.02 -5.82 3.59
N SER A 53 12.70 -6.02 3.68
CA SER A 53 11.76 -5.68 2.61
C SER A 53 10.29 -5.72 3.07
N GLY A 54 9.39 -5.04 2.35
CA GLY A 54 7.95 -5.15 2.59
C GLY A 54 7.40 -6.57 2.40
N THR A 55 7.92 -7.34 1.44
CA THR A 55 7.53 -8.76 1.27
C THR A 55 7.93 -9.60 2.48
N MET A 56 9.11 -9.35 3.04
CA MET A 56 9.54 -9.99 4.28
C MET A 56 8.66 -9.54 5.46
N ALA A 57 8.26 -8.27 5.51
CA ALA A 57 7.33 -7.78 6.53
C ALA A 57 6.02 -8.57 6.51
N VAL A 58 5.43 -8.80 5.32
CA VAL A 58 4.21 -9.62 5.20
C VAL A 58 4.45 -11.07 5.61
N GLU A 59 5.58 -11.67 5.23
CA GLU A 59 5.92 -13.04 5.67
C GLU A 59 6.08 -13.13 7.19
N LEU A 60 6.79 -12.18 7.80
CA LEU A 60 6.98 -12.12 9.25
C LEU A 60 5.66 -11.84 9.98
N ALA A 61 4.79 -10.98 9.45
CA ALA A 61 3.46 -10.74 10.02
C ALA A 61 2.62 -12.02 10.03
N LEU A 62 2.59 -12.78 8.92
CA LEU A 62 1.90 -14.07 8.85
C LEU A 62 2.44 -15.07 9.91
N ARG A 63 3.77 -15.17 10.07
CA ARG A 63 4.39 -16.00 11.13
C ARG A 63 4.04 -15.49 12.52
N GLY A 64 4.07 -14.18 12.72
CA GLY A 64 3.76 -13.51 13.98
C GLY A 64 2.34 -13.77 14.45
N VAL A 65 1.34 -13.68 13.57
CA VAL A 65 -0.04 -13.99 13.89
C VAL A 65 -0.32 -15.51 14.00
N GLY A 66 0.67 -16.35 13.67
CA GLY A 66 0.62 -17.79 13.92
C GLY A 66 0.14 -18.63 12.74
N VAL A 67 0.20 -18.13 11.50
CA VAL A 67 -0.09 -18.92 10.28
C VAL A 67 0.92 -20.07 10.15
N ARG A 68 0.41 -21.25 9.82
CA ARG A 68 1.15 -22.51 9.70
C ARG A 68 1.01 -23.11 8.30
N PRO A 69 1.89 -24.04 7.91
CA PRO A 69 1.73 -24.80 6.68
C PRO A 69 0.35 -25.49 6.64
N GLY A 70 -0.34 -25.35 5.49
CA GLY A 70 -1.69 -25.89 5.28
C GLY A 70 -2.83 -24.95 5.66
N ASP A 71 -2.58 -23.87 6.41
CA ASP A 71 -3.62 -22.91 6.74
C ASP A 71 -4.09 -22.11 5.51
N ASN A 72 -5.38 -21.79 5.49
CA ASN A 72 -5.96 -20.88 4.51
C ASN A 72 -5.74 -19.42 4.93
N VAL A 73 -5.30 -18.57 3.99
CA VAL A 73 -5.16 -17.13 4.18
C VAL A 73 -5.93 -16.39 3.08
N LEU A 74 -6.87 -15.54 3.49
CA LEU A 74 -7.65 -14.71 2.55
C LEU A 74 -6.79 -13.59 1.97
N LEU A 75 -6.98 -13.33 0.67
CA LEU A 75 -6.24 -12.33 -0.10
C LEU A 75 -7.13 -11.81 -1.24
N ALA A 76 -7.02 -10.53 -1.58
CA ALA A 76 -7.70 -9.98 -2.74
C ALA A 76 -7.28 -10.65 -4.05
N GLY A 77 -8.22 -10.83 -4.98
CA GLY A 77 -7.94 -11.35 -6.33
C GLY A 77 -7.06 -10.42 -7.17
N TYR A 78 -7.07 -9.12 -6.88
CA TYR A 78 -6.14 -8.13 -7.40
C TYR A 78 -5.33 -7.53 -6.26
N ASP A 79 -4.07 -7.92 -6.15
CA ASP A 79 -3.15 -7.48 -5.10
C ASP A 79 -1.70 -7.55 -5.58
N PHE A 80 -0.78 -7.08 -4.74
CA PHE A 80 0.65 -7.18 -4.99
C PHE A 80 1.11 -8.65 -4.95
N ALA A 81 1.90 -9.05 -5.95
CA ALA A 81 2.33 -10.43 -6.09
C ALA A 81 3.16 -10.96 -4.90
N GLY A 82 3.80 -10.07 -4.15
CA GLY A 82 4.56 -10.40 -2.95
C GLY A 82 3.69 -11.00 -1.84
N ASN A 83 2.45 -10.53 -1.68
CA ASN A 83 1.53 -11.03 -0.65
C ASN A 83 1.12 -12.48 -0.92
N PHE A 84 0.79 -12.80 -2.17
CA PHE A 84 0.53 -14.18 -2.58
C PHE A 84 1.74 -15.09 -2.34
N ARG A 85 2.95 -14.60 -2.67
CA ARG A 85 4.20 -15.36 -2.47
C ARG A 85 4.55 -15.53 -1.00
N ALA A 86 4.29 -14.53 -0.17
CA ALA A 86 4.51 -14.62 1.27
C ALA A 86 3.66 -15.73 1.91
N ILE A 87 2.40 -15.88 1.48
CA ILE A 87 1.54 -16.99 1.92
C ILE A 87 2.12 -18.34 1.47
N GLU A 88 2.50 -18.46 0.19
CA GLU A 88 3.07 -19.71 -0.34
C GLU A 88 4.41 -20.08 0.35
N SER A 89 5.25 -19.09 0.72
CA SER A 89 6.54 -19.35 1.37
C SER A 89 6.41 -20.00 2.74
N LEU A 90 5.26 -19.80 3.40
CA LEU A 90 4.93 -20.48 4.66
C LEU A 90 4.36 -21.88 4.46
N GLY A 91 4.13 -22.32 3.22
CA GLY A 91 3.37 -23.54 2.94
C GLY A 91 1.87 -23.40 3.23
N ALA A 92 1.40 -22.17 3.44
CA ALA A 92 -0.02 -21.86 3.58
C ALA A 92 -0.70 -21.71 2.22
N ARG A 93 -2.03 -21.77 2.17
CA ARG A 93 -2.82 -21.71 0.96
C ARG A 93 -3.47 -20.35 0.79
N PRO A 94 -3.14 -19.57 -0.27
CA PRO A 94 -3.91 -18.37 -0.60
C PRO A 94 -5.35 -18.73 -0.97
N VAL A 95 -6.33 -17.99 -0.43
CA VAL A 95 -7.73 -18.08 -0.82
C VAL A 95 -8.16 -16.70 -1.30
N LEU A 96 -8.51 -16.61 -2.58
CA LEU A 96 -8.82 -15.36 -3.24
C LEU A 96 -10.26 -14.97 -3.02
N ILE A 97 -10.48 -13.70 -2.65
CA ILE A 97 -11.79 -13.06 -2.62
C ILE A 97 -11.80 -11.86 -3.59
N ASP A 98 -12.98 -11.45 -4.03
CA ASP A 98 -13.07 -10.36 -5.00
C ASP A 98 -12.75 -9.01 -4.37
N ASN A 99 -12.34 -8.09 -5.20
CA ASN A 99 -12.12 -6.69 -4.86
C ASN A 99 -13.45 -5.93 -4.89
N SER A 100 -13.45 -4.75 -4.28
CA SER A 100 -14.52 -3.78 -4.50
C SER A 100 -14.64 -3.45 -6.00
N ALA A 101 -15.87 -3.20 -6.46
CA ALA A 101 -16.12 -2.74 -7.82
C ALA A 101 -15.47 -1.37 -8.09
N ASP A 102 -15.28 -0.57 -7.06
CA ASP A 102 -14.94 0.84 -7.15
C ASP A 102 -13.59 1.20 -6.51
N ALA A 103 -12.91 0.22 -5.89
CA ALA A 103 -11.64 0.43 -5.23
C ALA A 103 -10.69 -0.78 -5.42
N TRP A 104 -9.40 -0.56 -5.18
CA TRP A 104 -8.40 -1.62 -5.26
C TRP A 104 -8.10 -2.19 -3.87
N VAL A 105 -9.14 -2.72 -3.25
CA VAL A 105 -9.08 -3.35 -1.92
C VAL A 105 -10.15 -4.45 -1.85
N ILE A 106 -10.03 -5.35 -0.91
CA ILE A 106 -11.04 -6.37 -0.61
C ILE A 106 -12.39 -5.70 -0.32
N ASP A 107 -13.47 -6.25 -0.90
CA ASP A 107 -14.82 -5.92 -0.49
C ASP A 107 -15.30 -6.88 0.60
N HIS A 108 -15.64 -6.33 1.77
CA HIS A 108 -16.13 -7.10 2.90
C HIS A 108 -17.43 -7.89 2.61
N GLN A 109 -18.20 -7.51 1.58
CA GLN A 109 -19.41 -8.23 1.18
C GLN A 109 -19.10 -9.62 0.61
N TRP A 110 -17.88 -9.86 0.13
CA TRP A 110 -17.41 -11.14 -0.37
C TRP A 110 -16.78 -12.04 0.71
N LEU A 111 -16.73 -11.58 1.96
CA LEU A 111 -16.24 -12.42 3.04
C LEU A 111 -17.13 -13.65 3.22
N PRO A 112 -16.55 -14.85 3.41
CA PRO A 112 -17.32 -16.08 3.59
C PRO A 112 -18.29 -15.99 4.76
N ASN A 113 -19.56 -16.32 4.52
CA ASN A 113 -20.61 -16.27 5.54
C ASN A 113 -20.82 -17.59 6.26
N ASP A 114 -20.27 -18.68 5.74
CA ASP A 114 -20.33 -20.00 6.38
C ASP A 114 -19.04 -20.31 7.15
N ASP A 115 -19.12 -21.24 8.06
CA ASP A 115 -17.99 -21.71 8.88
C ASP A 115 -17.41 -23.04 8.34
N SER A 116 -17.67 -23.37 7.06
CA SER A 116 -17.20 -24.60 6.42
C SER A 116 -15.68 -24.65 6.27
N GLU A 117 -15.05 -23.50 6.10
CA GLU A 117 -13.60 -23.37 6.03
C GLU A 117 -13.09 -22.44 7.14
N LYS A 118 -11.91 -22.77 7.68
CA LYS A 118 -11.20 -21.92 8.64
C LYS A 118 -10.14 -21.10 7.91
N TYR A 119 -10.03 -19.83 8.27
CA TYR A 119 -9.03 -18.92 7.77
C TYR A 119 -8.16 -18.44 8.93
N ALA A 120 -6.85 -18.66 8.83
CA ALA A 120 -5.91 -18.26 9.87
C ALA A 120 -5.66 -16.74 9.87
N ALA A 121 -5.66 -16.14 8.68
CA ALA A 121 -5.47 -14.71 8.52
C ALA A 121 -6.15 -14.20 7.25
N ILE A 122 -6.37 -12.88 7.21
CA ILE A 122 -6.71 -12.11 6.02
C ILE A 122 -5.68 -11.02 5.81
N ILE A 123 -5.19 -10.85 4.58
CA ILE A 123 -4.35 -9.71 4.18
C ILE A 123 -5.22 -8.70 3.47
N VAL A 124 -5.27 -7.48 4.00
CA VAL A 124 -5.96 -6.34 3.39
C VAL A 124 -4.92 -5.35 2.90
N SER A 125 -4.94 -5.05 1.61
CA SER A 125 -4.01 -4.12 0.97
C SER A 125 -4.78 -2.99 0.30
N PRO A 126 -4.85 -1.80 0.91
CA PRO A 126 -5.37 -0.62 0.22
C PRO A 126 -4.36 -0.18 -0.85
N LEU A 127 -4.73 -0.29 -2.13
CA LEU A 127 -3.85 0.01 -3.25
C LEU A 127 -4.28 1.30 -3.94
N HIS A 128 -3.32 1.98 -4.58
CA HIS A 128 -3.54 3.08 -5.53
C HIS A 128 -4.33 4.27 -4.97
N GLY A 129 -4.23 4.54 -3.66
CA GLY A 129 -4.95 5.61 -2.98
C GLY A 129 -6.32 5.20 -2.42
N SER A 130 -6.69 3.92 -2.48
CA SER A 130 -7.90 3.43 -1.82
C SER A 130 -7.83 3.65 -0.30
N LEU A 131 -8.96 4.06 0.27
CA LEU A 131 -9.23 3.96 1.70
C LEU A 131 -10.25 2.84 1.94
N VAL A 132 -10.21 2.22 3.09
CA VAL A 132 -11.12 1.14 3.47
C VAL A 132 -11.51 1.27 4.93
N ASP A 133 -12.80 1.19 5.23
CA ASP A 133 -13.24 0.97 6.60
C ASP A 133 -12.97 -0.49 6.98
N LEU A 134 -12.01 -0.68 7.89
CA LEU A 134 -11.63 -2.01 8.38
C LEU A 134 -12.64 -2.59 9.38
N THR A 135 -13.59 -1.81 9.88
CA THR A 135 -14.52 -2.23 10.93
C THR A 135 -15.31 -3.50 10.56
N PRO A 136 -15.92 -3.61 9.37
CA PRO A 136 -16.63 -4.83 8.99
C PRO A 136 -15.72 -6.06 8.90
N ILE A 137 -14.51 -5.89 8.34
CA ILE A 137 -13.52 -6.97 8.20
C ILE A 137 -13.02 -7.39 9.58
N LYS A 138 -12.69 -6.44 10.45
CA LYS A 138 -12.23 -6.68 11.82
C LYS A 138 -13.28 -7.46 12.64
N ASN A 139 -14.56 -7.07 12.53
CA ASN A 139 -15.65 -7.76 13.20
C ASN A 139 -15.80 -9.22 12.70
N TRP A 140 -15.69 -9.41 11.38
CA TRP A 140 -15.71 -10.75 10.77
C TRP A 140 -14.53 -11.60 11.27
N CYS A 141 -13.32 -11.03 11.30
CA CYS A 141 -12.11 -11.68 11.81
C CYS A 141 -12.26 -12.10 13.27
N HIS A 142 -12.70 -11.18 14.12
CA HIS A 142 -12.89 -11.42 15.54
C HIS A 142 -13.89 -12.58 15.81
N ALA A 143 -15.01 -12.60 15.07
CA ALA A 143 -16.02 -13.64 15.20
C ALA A 143 -15.50 -15.04 14.84
N ARG A 144 -14.43 -15.15 14.04
CA ARG A 144 -13.90 -16.42 13.52
C ARG A 144 -12.50 -16.78 14.01
N GLY A 145 -11.90 -15.95 14.87
CA GLY A 145 -10.51 -16.14 15.31
C GLY A 145 -9.50 -16.04 14.17
N CYS A 146 -9.82 -15.26 13.13
CA CYS A 146 -8.97 -14.96 12.00
C CYS A 146 -8.15 -13.71 12.31
N ALA A 147 -6.85 -13.69 12.00
CA ALA A 147 -6.01 -12.51 12.21
C ALA A 147 -6.15 -11.52 11.05
N LEU A 148 -6.20 -10.22 11.36
CA LEU A 148 -6.22 -9.14 10.38
C LEU A 148 -4.81 -8.59 10.17
N ILE A 149 -4.26 -8.76 8.97
CA ILE A 149 -2.99 -8.16 8.54
C ILE A 149 -3.28 -7.04 7.55
N LEU A 150 -2.77 -5.84 7.82
CA LEU A 150 -2.85 -4.72 6.90
C LEU A 150 -1.51 -4.57 6.15
N ASP A 151 -1.53 -4.67 4.83
CA ASP A 151 -0.41 -4.26 3.98
C ASP A 151 -0.53 -2.78 3.65
N GLU A 152 0.11 -1.94 4.45
CA GLU A 152 0.11 -0.48 4.35
C GLU A 152 1.27 0.06 3.47
N CYS A 153 1.92 -0.81 2.71
CA CYS A 153 3.09 -0.46 1.88
C CYS A 153 2.83 0.59 0.79
N GLN A 154 1.58 0.86 0.43
CA GLN A 154 1.22 1.90 -0.54
C GLN A 154 0.56 3.13 0.10
N VAL A 155 0.08 3.01 1.31
CA VAL A 155 -0.70 4.05 2.00
C VAL A 155 -0.22 4.33 3.43
N PRO A 156 1.11 4.43 3.70
CA PRO A 156 1.62 4.54 5.06
C PRO A 156 1.05 5.77 5.79
N ALA A 157 0.50 5.54 6.98
CA ALA A 157 -0.18 6.52 7.82
C ALA A 157 -1.45 7.12 7.17
N ALA A 158 -2.18 6.34 6.37
CA ALA A 158 -3.51 6.72 5.93
C ALA A 158 -4.50 6.74 7.10
N MET A 159 -5.47 7.66 7.04
CA MET A 159 -6.46 7.87 8.12
C MET A 159 -7.89 7.81 7.58
N ILE A 160 -8.79 7.27 8.37
CA ILE A 160 -10.23 7.28 8.14
C ILE A 160 -10.97 7.54 9.45
N GLY A 161 -11.88 8.51 9.48
CA GLY A 161 -12.61 8.89 10.69
C GLY A 161 -11.68 9.25 11.87
N GLY A 162 -10.59 9.96 11.61
CA GLY A 162 -9.61 10.37 12.61
C GLY A 162 -8.71 9.23 13.14
N ARG A 163 -8.75 8.04 12.54
CA ARG A 163 -7.98 6.88 12.98
C ARG A 163 -7.01 6.41 11.89
N LEU A 164 -5.79 6.10 12.29
CA LEU A 164 -4.83 5.43 11.41
C LEU A 164 -5.35 4.04 11.02
N LEU A 165 -5.24 3.66 9.75
CA LEU A 165 -5.64 2.33 9.29
C LEU A 165 -4.87 1.24 10.05
N GLY A 166 -3.55 1.40 10.16
CA GLY A 166 -2.66 0.44 10.80
C GLY A 166 -3.00 0.15 12.26
N SER A 167 -3.58 1.11 13.00
CA SER A 167 -3.93 0.93 14.40
C SER A 167 -5.10 -0.04 14.63
N GLN A 168 -5.77 -0.49 13.58
CA GLN A 168 -6.94 -1.36 13.65
C GLN A 168 -6.63 -2.84 13.37
N ALA A 169 -5.41 -3.16 12.92
CA ALA A 169 -4.99 -4.51 12.53
C ALA A 169 -4.18 -5.22 13.64
N ASP A 170 -4.13 -6.56 13.59
CA ASP A 170 -3.27 -7.35 14.47
C ASP A 170 -1.80 -7.22 14.10
N ALA A 171 -1.52 -7.00 12.81
CA ALA A 171 -0.20 -6.67 12.31
C ALA A 171 -0.31 -5.75 11.10
N THR A 172 0.56 -4.75 11.01
CA THR A 172 0.65 -3.79 9.90
C THR A 172 2.03 -3.87 9.25
N CYS A 173 2.06 -3.99 7.92
CA CYS A 173 3.27 -4.13 7.15
C CYS A 173 3.62 -2.83 6.43
N LEU A 174 4.88 -2.41 6.53
CA LEU A 174 5.44 -1.27 5.82
C LEU A 174 6.55 -1.70 4.86
N SER A 175 6.74 -0.95 3.80
CA SER A 175 7.83 -1.13 2.85
C SER A 175 8.67 0.14 2.72
N PHE A 176 10.00 -0.04 2.75
CA PHE A 176 10.99 1.02 2.53
C PHE A 176 11.76 0.81 1.21
N GLY A 177 11.11 0.17 0.23
CA GLY A 177 11.68 -0.05 -1.11
C GLY A 177 11.93 1.25 -1.86
N GLY A 178 12.85 1.24 -2.85
CA GLY A 178 13.38 2.43 -3.51
C GLY A 178 12.38 3.38 -4.16
N SER A 179 11.17 2.93 -4.47
CA SER A 179 10.11 3.78 -5.06
C SER A 179 9.03 4.18 -4.06
N LYS A 180 9.13 3.75 -2.79
CA LYS A 180 8.09 3.96 -1.78
C LYS A 180 8.12 5.37 -1.19
N LEU A 181 7.05 5.73 -0.49
CA LEU A 181 6.90 7.05 0.17
C LEU A 181 7.85 7.23 1.34
N LEU A 182 8.14 6.14 2.05
CA LEU A 182 9.28 5.99 2.97
C LEU A 182 10.30 5.10 2.26
N THR A 183 11.52 5.57 2.04
CA THR A 183 12.50 4.81 1.26
C THR A 183 13.92 4.87 1.82
N SER A 184 14.53 3.71 1.90
CA SER A 184 15.97 3.51 2.11
C SER A 184 16.58 2.60 1.04
N GLY A 185 15.93 2.55 -0.16
CA GLY A 185 16.30 1.66 -1.25
C GLY A 185 15.77 0.24 -1.07
N ARG A 186 15.85 -0.31 0.11
CA ARG A 186 15.28 -1.59 0.56
C ARG A 186 14.86 -1.47 2.02
N GLY A 187 14.02 -2.38 2.48
CA GLY A 187 13.59 -2.45 3.86
C GLY A 187 12.10 -2.58 4.02
N GLY A 188 11.69 -2.81 5.24
CA GLY A 188 10.32 -2.91 5.68
C GLY A 188 10.22 -2.93 7.19
N ALA A 189 9.00 -2.94 7.70
CA ALA A 189 8.73 -3.14 9.12
C ALA A 189 7.39 -3.85 9.31
N VAL A 190 7.28 -4.59 10.41
CA VAL A 190 6.00 -5.06 10.96
C VAL A 190 5.72 -4.27 12.22
N LEU A 191 4.54 -3.71 12.29
CA LEU A 191 4.02 -3.01 13.46
C LEU A 191 2.88 -3.85 14.07
N THR A 192 2.76 -3.89 15.40
CA THR A 192 1.71 -4.68 16.06
C THR A 192 1.43 -4.15 17.47
N PRO A 193 0.16 -4.20 17.93
CA PRO A 193 -0.16 -3.92 19.32
C PRO A 193 0.14 -5.12 20.24
N HIS A 194 0.47 -6.30 19.69
CA HIS A 194 0.54 -7.56 20.42
C HIS A 194 1.97 -8.04 20.67
N GLU A 195 2.40 -8.10 21.91
CA GLU A 195 3.73 -8.59 22.28
C GLU A 195 4.00 -10.04 21.79
N GLN A 196 2.99 -10.90 21.83
CA GLN A 196 3.12 -12.28 21.35
C GLN A 196 3.41 -12.36 19.84
N VAL A 197 2.86 -11.43 19.05
CA VAL A 197 3.15 -11.32 17.62
C VAL A 197 4.62 -10.95 17.43
N LEU A 198 5.10 -9.92 18.15
CA LEU A 198 6.52 -9.52 18.12
C LEU A 198 7.45 -10.67 18.52
N GLN A 199 7.14 -11.40 19.60
CA GLN A 199 7.97 -12.53 20.05
C GLN A 199 8.07 -13.62 18.98
N ARG A 200 6.97 -13.99 18.32
CA ARG A 200 6.98 -14.98 17.23
C ARG A 200 7.76 -14.49 16.01
N ILE A 201 7.68 -13.19 15.69
CA ILE A 201 8.47 -12.58 14.62
C ILE A 201 9.95 -12.70 14.94
N ARG A 202 10.39 -12.34 16.16
CA ARG A 202 11.78 -12.45 16.60
C ARG A 202 12.30 -13.89 16.50
N ILE A 203 11.54 -14.86 16.97
CA ILE A 203 11.90 -16.28 16.84
C ILE A 203 12.02 -16.70 15.36
N ALA A 204 11.17 -16.20 14.50
CA ALA A 204 11.18 -16.56 13.08
C ALA A 204 12.36 -15.90 12.31
N SER A 205 12.80 -14.72 12.73
CA SER A 205 13.91 -13.99 12.11
C SER A 205 15.28 -14.40 12.65
N ASP A 206 15.34 -14.94 13.88
CA ASP A 206 16.60 -15.37 14.52
C ASP A 206 17.17 -16.62 13.82
N ARG A 207 18.39 -16.46 13.31
CA ARG A 207 19.21 -17.52 12.69
C ARG A 207 20.65 -17.45 13.20
N GLY A 208 20.83 -17.15 14.51
CA GLY A 208 22.12 -16.84 15.12
C GLY A 208 22.40 -15.32 15.13
N ASN A 209 21.79 -14.61 14.22
CA ASN A 209 21.54 -13.17 14.20
C ASN A 209 20.20 -12.94 13.47
N ASP A 210 19.68 -11.71 13.42
CA ASP A 210 18.53 -11.41 12.57
C ASP A 210 18.93 -11.48 11.10
N ALA A 211 18.54 -12.59 10.44
CA ALA A 211 18.88 -12.86 9.05
C ALA A 211 18.16 -11.92 8.04
N THR A 212 17.21 -11.14 8.51
CA THR A 212 16.37 -10.26 7.70
C THR A 212 16.43 -8.80 8.10
N ALA A 213 17.42 -8.42 8.91
CA ALA A 213 17.57 -7.11 9.52
C ALA A 213 17.63 -5.95 8.49
N LEU A 214 17.21 -4.79 8.95
CA LEU A 214 17.49 -3.50 8.32
C LEU A 214 18.81 -2.95 8.87
N SER A 215 19.68 -2.41 8.01
CA SER A 215 20.95 -1.84 8.44
C SER A 215 20.80 -0.47 9.10
N GLN A 216 21.79 -0.07 9.92
CA GLN A 216 21.86 1.25 10.55
C GLN A 216 21.82 2.40 9.53
N LEU A 217 22.49 2.27 8.38
CA LEU A 217 22.46 3.32 7.34
C LEU A 217 21.09 3.47 6.71
N GLN A 218 20.39 2.37 6.50
CA GLN A 218 19.01 2.39 6.01
C GLN A 218 18.09 3.01 7.04
N ALA A 219 18.22 2.64 8.31
CA ALA A 219 17.45 3.23 9.39
C ALA A 219 17.71 4.73 9.53
N ALA A 220 18.96 5.16 9.52
CA ALA A 220 19.33 6.57 9.60
C ALA A 220 18.69 7.41 8.49
N SER A 221 18.66 6.89 7.26
CA SER A 221 18.02 7.58 6.13
C SER A 221 16.50 7.73 6.28
N LEU A 222 15.85 6.87 7.05
CA LEU A 222 14.39 6.85 7.26
C LEU A 222 13.95 7.78 8.40
N LEU A 223 14.80 8.08 9.39
CA LEU A 223 14.42 8.87 10.55
C LEU A 223 13.68 10.16 10.20
N PRO A 224 14.24 11.08 9.38
CA PRO A 224 13.55 12.33 9.04
C PRO A 224 12.35 12.11 8.11
N GLN A 225 12.31 11.02 7.36
CA GLN A 225 11.16 10.69 6.53
C GLN A 225 9.95 10.32 7.41
N VAL A 226 10.16 9.57 8.48
CA VAL A 226 9.10 9.22 9.44
C VAL A 226 8.63 10.44 10.20
N ASP A 227 9.55 11.31 10.67
CA ASP A 227 9.20 12.56 11.37
C ASP A 227 8.30 13.48 10.54
N HIS A 228 8.41 13.44 9.24
CA HIS A 228 7.69 14.34 8.34
C HIS A 228 6.62 13.60 7.50
N LEU A 229 6.34 12.32 7.77
CA LEU A 229 5.49 11.47 6.94
C LEU A 229 4.08 12.05 6.75
N VAL A 230 3.41 12.37 7.85
CA VAL A 230 2.03 12.89 7.82
C VAL A 230 1.96 14.21 7.06
N ALA A 231 2.87 15.14 7.35
CA ALA A 231 2.94 16.42 6.64
C ALA A 231 3.24 16.24 5.14
N ALA A 232 4.12 15.31 4.79
CA ALA A 232 4.43 14.99 3.39
C ALA A 232 3.23 14.34 2.68
N ASN A 233 2.44 13.53 3.39
CA ASN A 233 1.22 12.93 2.84
C ASN A 233 0.14 13.99 2.57
N HIS A 234 -0.09 14.92 3.51
CA HIS A 234 -1.00 16.06 3.28
C HIS A 234 -0.55 16.90 2.08
N TYR A 235 0.75 17.17 1.98
CA TYR A 235 1.28 17.92 0.83
C TYR A 235 1.10 17.17 -0.49
N ARG A 236 1.33 15.83 -0.53
CA ARG A 236 1.02 15.02 -1.71
C ARG A 236 -0.46 15.05 -2.08
N ALA A 237 -1.33 14.96 -1.08
CA ALA A 237 -2.77 15.04 -1.26
C ALA A 237 -3.19 16.35 -1.91
N SER A 238 -2.64 17.49 -1.47
CA SER A 238 -2.93 18.80 -2.06
C SER A 238 -2.41 18.94 -3.51
N LEU A 239 -1.29 18.29 -3.84
CA LEU A 239 -0.78 18.25 -5.22
C LEU A 239 -1.63 17.34 -6.12
N PHE A 240 -2.27 16.33 -5.56
CA PHE A 240 -3.11 15.40 -6.30
C PHE A 240 -4.49 15.97 -6.66
N GLU A 241 -5.07 16.77 -5.79
CA GLU A 241 -6.43 17.29 -5.95
C GLU A 241 -6.70 17.96 -7.32
N PRO A 242 -5.84 18.83 -7.87
CA PRO A 242 -6.03 19.40 -9.21
C PRO A 242 -6.00 18.36 -10.33
N ILE A 243 -5.12 17.36 -10.24
CA ILE A 243 -5.02 16.26 -11.22
C ILE A 243 -6.32 15.44 -11.23
N TRP A 244 -6.85 15.15 -10.06
CA TRP A 244 -8.10 14.43 -9.91
C TRP A 244 -9.30 15.22 -10.45
N LYS A 245 -9.42 16.52 -10.13
CA LYS A 245 -10.49 17.39 -10.62
C LYS A 245 -10.53 17.41 -12.14
N ILE A 246 -9.37 17.53 -12.80
CA ILE A 246 -9.30 17.45 -14.26
C ILE A 246 -9.73 16.07 -14.76
N ALA A 247 -9.27 14.98 -14.13
CA ALA A 247 -9.65 13.63 -14.56
C ALA A 247 -11.15 13.35 -14.40
N ALA A 248 -11.81 13.94 -13.41
CA ALA A 248 -13.25 13.80 -13.18
C ALA A 248 -14.14 14.42 -14.29
N GLU A 249 -13.59 15.30 -15.13
CA GLU A 249 -14.29 15.85 -16.29
C GLU A 249 -14.46 14.82 -17.44
N PHE A 250 -13.74 13.68 -17.37
CA PHE A 250 -13.71 12.68 -18.43
C PHE A 250 -14.53 11.44 -18.06
N ASP A 251 -15.63 11.23 -18.76
CA ASP A 251 -16.61 10.18 -18.51
C ASP A 251 -16.10 8.73 -18.71
N TRP A 252 -15.00 8.56 -19.41
CA TRP A 252 -14.35 7.28 -19.69
C TRP A 252 -13.40 6.80 -18.57
N LEU A 253 -13.16 7.64 -17.57
CA LEU A 253 -12.48 7.27 -16.34
C LEU A 253 -13.53 6.99 -15.26
N LEU A 254 -13.36 5.88 -14.54
CA LEU A 254 -14.03 5.70 -13.26
C LEU A 254 -13.30 6.54 -12.23
N ASP A 255 -14.04 7.37 -11.54
CA ASP A 255 -13.54 8.04 -10.36
C ASP A 255 -13.44 7.01 -9.21
N PRO A 256 -12.24 6.59 -8.84
CA PRO A 256 -12.08 5.57 -7.80
C PRO A 256 -12.44 6.09 -6.40
N PHE A 257 -12.73 7.37 -6.27
CA PHE A 257 -12.99 8.01 -4.99
C PHE A 257 -14.46 8.45 -4.85
N ALA A 258 -15.20 8.53 -5.95
CA ALA A 258 -16.64 8.86 -5.95
C ALA A 258 -17.51 7.73 -5.38
N MET A 259 -16.98 6.51 -5.31
CA MET A 259 -17.80 5.33 -5.07
C MET A 259 -17.33 4.45 -3.90
N ALA A 260 -16.33 4.85 -3.16
CA ALA A 260 -15.81 4.05 -2.04
C ALA A 260 -16.66 4.24 -0.78
N ASN A 261 -17.91 3.94 -0.84
CA ASN A 261 -18.86 3.47 0.18
C ASN A 261 -20.31 3.87 -0.16
N PRO A 262 -21.11 3.00 -0.68
CA PRO A 262 -22.56 3.23 -0.77
C PRO A 262 -23.19 3.17 0.63
N GLY A 263 -22.88 4.11 1.49
CA GLY A 263 -23.44 4.17 2.85
C GLY A 263 -22.81 5.17 3.79
N GLN A 264 -21.59 5.64 3.57
CA GLN A 264 -20.90 6.54 4.48
C GLN A 264 -20.01 7.62 3.84
N LEU A 265 -19.66 7.51 2.57
CA LEU A 265 -18.87 8.53 1.90
C LEU A 265 -19.50 8.78 0.54
N ASP A 266 -20.36 9.81 0.47
CA ASP A 266 -20.73 10.35 -0.83
C ASP A 266 -19.43 10.84 -1.52
N GLY A 267 -19.42 10.95 -2.85
CA GLY A 267 -18.23 11.34 -3.63
C GLY A 267 -17.60 12.69 -3.26
N SER A 268 -17.95 13.24 -2.10
CA SER A 268 -17.48 14.48 -1.51
C SER A 268 -16.41 14.28 -0.44
N VAL A 269 -15.93 13.01 -0.16
CA VAL A 269 -14.83 12.86 0.80
C VAL A 269 -13.60 13.55 0.25
N PRO A 270 -13.19 14.66 0.86
CA PRO A 270 -11.99 15.37 0.45
C PRO A 270 -10.78 14.44 0.45
N VAL A 271 -9.82 14.73 -0.40
CA VAL A 271 -8.53 14.02 -0.41
C VAL A 271 -7.86 14.10 0.96
N SER A 272 -8.19 15.15 1.72
CA SER A 272 -7.82 15.33 3.12
C SER A 272 -8.76 16.35 3.78
N ASP A 273 -9.33 16.00 4.97
CA ASP A 273 -10.22 16.90 5.76
C ASP A 273 -9.84 16.77 7.20
N GLY A 274 -9.05 16.70 7.87
CA GLY A 274 -8.75 16.58 9.32
C GLY A 274 -9.15 15.25 9.95
N GLU A 275 -10.11 14.52 9.38
CA GLU A 275 -10.51 13.18 9.80
C GLU A 275 -10.06 12.10 8.83
N ASN A 276 -9.91 12.43 7.54
CA ASN A 276 -9.51 11.49 6.51
C ASN A 276 -8.21 11.96 5.84
N LEU A 277 -7.31 11.05 5.59
CA LEU A 277 -6.08 11.28 4.84
C LEU A 277 -5.85 10.14 3.85
N ARG A 278 -6.09 10.42 2.57
CA ARG A 278 -5.70 9.52 1.49
C ARG A 278 -4.22 9.66 1.20
N VAL A 279 -3.56 8.54 1.03
CA VAL A 279 -2.12 8.49 0.78
C VAL A 279 -1.85 7.88 -0.58
N PHE A 280 -1.00 8.54 -1.36
CA PHE A 280 -0.80 8.22 -2.77
C PHE A 280 0.67 7.83 -3.05
N TYR A 281 0.94 6.54 -3.05
CA TYR A 281 2.16 6.00 -3.64
C TYR A 281 2.04 5.93 -5.17
N LYS A 282 0.91 5.44 -5.65
CA LYS A 282 0.45 5.52 -7.03
C LYS A 282 -1.01 5.89 -7.02
N ILE A 283 -1.39 6.68 -7.98
CA ILE A 283 -2.76 7.12 -8.17
C ILE A 283 -3.36 6.27 -9.27
N GLY A 284 -4.48 5.61 -8.98
CA GLY A 284 -5.14 4.72 -9.93
C GLY A 284 -6.39 5.34 -10.53
N TRP A 285 -6.64 5.03 -11.80
CA TRP A 285 -7.94 5.16 -12.45
C TRP A 285 -8.30 3.85 -13.11
N ARG A 286 -9.59 3.55 -13.18
CA ARG A 286 -10.11 2.44 -13.98
C ARG A 286 -10.76 3.00 -15.24
N LEU A 287 -10.51 2.32 -16.36
CA LEU A 287 -11.11 2.65 -17.64
C LEU A 287 -12.51 2.07 -17.70
N LYS A 288 -13.49 2.85 -18.14
CA LYS A 288 -14.87 2.38 -18.33
C LYS A 288 -15.03 1.65 -19.66
N GLY A 289 -15.71 0.51 -19.64
CA GLY A 289 -16.04 -0.25 -20.85
C GLY A 289 -14.85 -0.93 -21.51
N GLN A 290 -14.99 -1.24 -22.77
CA GLN A 290 -13.90 -1.80 -23.61
C GLN A 290 -13.05 -0.63 -24.12
N VAL A 291 -11.92 -0.41 -23.50
CA VAL A 291 -11.00 0.70 -23.84
C VAL A 291 -9.63 0.14 -24.19
N ASN A 292 -9.04 0.68 -25.23
CA ASN A 292 -7.68 0.35 -25.65
C ASN A 292 -6.65 0.94 -24.67
N ARG A 293 -6.37 0.21 -23.56
CA ARG A 293 -5.38 0.64 -22.57
C ARG A 293 -4.01 0.89 -23.18
N ASN A 294 -3.59 0.06 -24.16
CA ASN A 294 -2.30 0.24 -24.81
C ASN A 294 -2.24 1.54 -25.61
N GLY A 295 -3.32 1.93 -26.27
CA GLY A 295 -3.43 3.22 -26.95
C GLY A 295 -3.30 4.40 -26.00
N ILE A 296 -3.95 4.32 -24.82
CA ILE A 296 -3.82 5.33 -23.77
C ILE A 296 -2.38 5.41 -23.23
N MET A 297 -1.73 4.26 -23.00
CA MET A 297 -0.35 4.22 -22.54
C MET A 297 0.62 4.83 -23.57
N HIS A 298 0.36 4.59 -24.85
CA HIS A 298 1.13 5.20 -25.92
C HIS A 298 0.98 6.73 -25.94
N LYS A 299 -0.26 7.21 -25.87
CA LYS A 299 -0.55 8.66 -25.77
C LYS A 299 0.09 9.30 -24.54
N ALA A 300 0.06 8.64 -23.39
CA ALA A 300 0.74 9.15 -22.21
C ALA A 300 2.24 9.32 -22.42
N ALA A 301 2.88 8.37 -23.10
CA ALA A 301 4.30 8.46 -23.43
C ALA A 301 4.60 9.62 -24.39
N GLU A 302 3.75 9.89 -25.40
CA GLU A 302 3.87 11.06 -26.31
C GLU A 302 3.82 12.39 -25.54
N HIS A 303 2.98 12.47 -24.49
CA HIS A 303 2.88 13.65 -23.62
C HIS A 303 3.96 13.70 -22.52
N GLY A 304 4.83 12.68 -22.41
CA GLY A 304 5.85 12.58 -21.36
C GLY A 304 5.22 12.36 -19.96
N ILE A 305 4.04 11.72 -19.90
CA ILE A 305 3.35 11.37 -18.67
C ILE A 305 3.69 9.93 -18.30
N PRO A 306 4.28 9.67 -17.11
CA PRO A 306 4.74 8.34 -16.73
C PRO A 306 3.57 7.50 -16.20
N LEU A 307 2.64 7.12 -17.06
CA LEU A 307 1.62 6.15 -16.74
C LEU A 307 2.19 4.74 -16.71
N GLY A 308 1.67 3.93 -15.79
CA GLY A 308 1.95 2.52 -15.68
C GLY A 308 0.67 1.69 -15.68
N GLU A 309 0.82 0.40 -15.92
CA GLU A 309 -0.24 -0.57 -15.71
C GLU A 309 -0.39 -0.94 -14.24
N GLY A 310 -1.57 -1.42 -13.85
CA GLY A 310 -1.81 -2.06 -12.57
C GLY A 310 -1.12 -3.42 -12.44
N PHE A 311 -1.50 -4.17 -11.41
CA PHE A 311 -1.06 -5.55 -11.25
C PHE A 311 -1.81 -6.48 -12.21
N ARG A 312 -1.21 -7.64 -12.51
CA ARG A 312 -1.87 -8.67 -13.33
C ARG A 312 -3.01 -9.39 -12.61
N GLY A 313 -3.14 -9.20 -11.28
CA GLY A 313 -4.08 -9.93 -10.45
C GLY A 313 -3.83 -11.44 -10.39
N PHE A 314 -4.68 -12.13 -9.65
CA PHE A 314 -4.55 -13.58 -9.44
C PHE A 314 -5.72 -14.38 -10.03
N HIS A 315 -6.69 -13.72 -10.66
CA HIS A 315 -7.89 -14.33 -11.22
C HIS A 315 -7.60 -15.45 -12.24
N LEU A 316 -6.41 -15.47 -12.87
CA LEU A 316 -5.96 -16.53 -13.77
C LEU A 316 -5.11 -17.61 -13.09
N ARG A 317 -4.86 -17.53 -11.77
CA ARG A 317 -4.07 -18.54 -11.06
C ARG A 317 -4.81 -19.87 -11.00
N SER A 318 -4.05 -20.96 -11.14
CA SER A 318 -4.62 -22.32 -11.07
C SER A 318 -5.22 -22.61 -9.69
N VAL A 319 -6.37 -23.28 -9.67
CA VAL A 319 -7.03 -23.78 -8.44
C VAL A 319 -6.16 -24.74 -7.63
N ARG A 320 -5.10 -25.32 -8.25
CA ARG A 320 -4.11 -26.13 -7.54
C ARG A 320 -3.24 -25.28 -6.59
N ARG A 321 -3.08 -24.00 -6.87
CA ARG A 321 -2.23 -23.08 -6.10
C ARG A 321 -3.00 -22.26 -5.10
N CYS A 322 -4.28 -21.98 -5.33
CA CYS A 322 -5.09 -21.13 -4.46
C CYS A 322 -6.55 -21.58 -4.46
N GLY A 323 -7.24 -21.33 -3.33
CA GLY A 323 -8.70 -21.38 -3.25
C GLY A 323 -9.31 -20.10 -3.83
N ARG A 324 -10.65 -20.09 -3.93
CA ARG A 324 -11.44 -18.92 -4.32
C ARG A 324 -12.76 -18.90 -3.58
N VAL A 325 -13.18 -17.71 -3.18
CA VAL A 325 -14.53 -17.44 -2.69
C VAL A 325 -15.30 -16.81 -3.85
N GLY A 326 -16.10 -17.63 -4.54
CA GLY A 326 -16.86 -17.20 -5.71
C GLY A 326 -16.02 -16.85 -6.95
N GLU A 327 -16.63 -16.11 -7.85
CA GLU A 327 -15.99 -15.55 -9.04
C GLU A 327 -15.24 -14.26 -8.65
N LEU A 328 -14.29 -13.84 -9.51
CA LEU A 328 -13.43 -12.67 -9.27
C LEU A 328 -13.57 -11.61 -10.39
N PRO A 329 -14.81 -11.14 -10.72
CA PRO A 329 -15.02 -10.23 -11.85
C PRO A 329 -14.37 -8.86 -11.62
N ASN A 330 -14.41 -8.33 -10.40
CA ASN A 330 -13.82 -7.02 -10.09
C ASN A 330 -12.30 -7.07 -10.08
N ALA A 331 -11.71 -8.16 -9.57
CA ALA A 331 -10.27 -8.39 -9.64
C ALA A 331 -9.78 -8.49 -11.10
N LYS A 332 -10.54 -9.17 -11.96
CA LYS A 332 -10.27 -9.23 -13.40
C LYS A 332 -10.34 -7.83 -14.03
N ALA A 333 -11.44 -7.12 -13.80
CA ALA A 333 -11.61 -5.76 -14.32
C ALA A 333 -10.50 -4.81 -13.82
N ALA A 334 -10.11 -4.89 -12.54
CA ALA A 334 -8.98 -4.12 -12.01
C ALA A 334 -7.67 -4.44 -12.73
N ALA A 335 -7.38 -5.72 -13.01
CA ALA A 335 -6.17 -6.12 -13.73
C ALA A 335 -6.13 -5.63 -15.19
N GLU A 336 -7.28 -5.58 -15.87
CA GLU A 336 -7.37 -5.22 -17.28
C GLU A 336 -7.52 -3.71 -17.52
N GLN A 337 -8.16 -2.99 -16.59
CA GLN A 337 -8.62 -1.62 -16.79
C GLN A 337 -7.83 -0.58 -15.99
N THR A 338 -6.94 -0.96 -15.09
CA THR A 338 -6.22 0.00 -14.25
C THR A 338 -5.08 0.68 -15.03
N ILE A 339 -5.02 2.01 -14.90
CA ILE A 339 -3.87 2.85 -15.24
C ILE A 339 -3.39 3.57 -13.98
N LEU A 340 -2.08 3.77 -13.87
CA LEU A 340 -1.44 4.29 -12.66
C LEU A 340 -0.52 5.46 -12.98
N LEU A 341 -0.67 6.56 -12.27
CA LEU A 341 0.28 7.67 -12.24
C LEU A 341 1.15 7.58 -10.99
N SER A 342 2.47 7.67 -11.14
CA SER A 342 3.39 7.67 -9.99
C SER A 342 3.30 9.00 -9.22
N HIS A 343 3.38 8.94 -7.87
CA HIS A 343 3.49 10.13 -7.03
C HIS A 343 4.69 11.02 -7.43
N THR A 344 5.74 10.43 -7.99
CA THR A 344 6.93 11.18 -8.45
C THR A 344 6.64 12.18 -9.56
N TYR A 345 5.56 11.99 -10.33
CA TYR A 345 5.09 12.98 -11.29
C TYR A 345 4.67 14.28 -10.60
N LEU A 346 4.04 14.16 -9.41
CA LEU A 346 3.57 15.30 -8.63
C LEU A 346 4.71 15.95 -7.82
N THR A 347 5.62 15.13 -7.29
CA THR A 347 6.64 15.54 -6.30
C THR A 347 8.05 15.63 -6.86
N GLY A 348 8.21 15.68 -8.19
CA GLY A 348 9.51 15.83 -8.85
C GLY A 348 10.21 17.16 -8.50
N ASN A 349 11.39 17.39 -9.08
CA ASN A 349 12.23 18.57 -8.82
C ASN A 349 11.54 19.92 -9.08
N VAL A 350 10.40 19.91 -9.73
CA VAL A 350 9.53 21.07 -9.98
C VAL A 350 8.20 20.77 -9.35
N ASP A 351 7.70 21.66 -8.50
CA ASP A 351 6.35 21.57 -7.92
C ASP A 351 5.31 21.42 -9.05
N LEU A 352 4.12 20.88 -8.71
CA LEU A 352 3.03 20.76 -9.66
C LEU A 352 2.71 22.17 -10.19
N ASP A 353 3.14 22.45 -11.40
CA ASP A 353 2.96 23.72 -12.06
C ASP A 353 1.80 23.65 -13.07
N GLU A 354 1.39 24.81 -13.54
CA GLU A 354 0.34 24.96 -14.52
C GLU A 354 0.66 24.18 -15.83
N VAL A 355 1.93 24.02 -16.15
CA VAL A 355 2.38 23.28 -17.34
C VAL A 355 2.08 21.79 -17.20
N LYS A 356 2.31 21.19 -16.03
CA LYS A 356 1.96 19.77 -15.80
C LYS A 356 0.46 19.55 -15.83
N LEU A 357 -0.33 20.45 -15.26
CA LEU A 357 -1.79 20.38 -15.31
C LEU A 357 -2.31 20.52 -16.75
N GLN A 358 -1.79 21.45 -17.52
CA GLN A 358 -2.13 21.61 -18.95
C GLN A 358 -1.74 20.37 -19.75
N LYS A 359 -0.57 19.78 -19.52
CA LYS A 359 -0.16 18.52 -20.16
C LYS A 359 -1.11 17.38 -19.79
N TRP A 360 -1.50 17.26 -18.51
CA TRP A 360 -2.44 16.25 -18.06
C TRP A 360 -3.80 16.40 -18.76
N HIS A 361 -4.34 17.61 -18.81
CA HIS A 361 -5.61 17.90 -19.50
C HIS A 361 -5.52 17.63 -21.01
N SER A 362 -4.45 18.08 -21.69
CA SER A 362 -4.23 17.82 -23.11
C SER A 362 -4.13 16.33 -23.42
N PHE A 363 -3.39 15.57 -22.61
CA PHE A 363 -3.31 14.12 -22.72
C PHE A 363 -4.67 13.44 -22.62
N LEU A 364 -5.48 13.80 -21.63
CA LEU A 364 -6.80 13.20 -21.42
C LEU A 364 -7.75 13.50 -22.62
N ASN A 365 -7.68 14.70 -23.19
CA ASN A 365 -8.41 15.04 -24.40
C ASN A 365 -8.00 14.20 -25.61
N ASP A 366 -6.68 14.02 -25.82
CA ASP A 366 -6.15 13.24 -26.94
C ASP A 366 -6.46 11.73 -26.80
N CYS A 367 -6.78 11.27 -25.60
CA CYS A 367 -7.22 9.90 -25.36
C CYS A 367 -8.69 9.64 -25.77
N ILE A 368 -9.49 10.68 -26.02
CA ILE A 368 -10.91 10.51 -26.40
C ILE A 368 -11.06 9.65 -27.68
N ASP A 369 -10.16 9.80 -28.64
CA ASP A 369 -10.17 8.99 -29.86
C ASP A 369 -9.32 7.71 -29.73
N ALA A 370 -8.23 7.74 -28.99
CA ALA A 370 -7.34 6.60 -28.80
C ALA A 370 -7.95 5.47 -27.97
N ARG A 371 -9.04 5.73 -27.24
CA ARG A 371 -9.76 4.73 -26.41
C ARG A 371 -10.61 3.73 -27.20
N LYS A 372 -10.92 4.04 -28.47
CA LYS A 372 -11.72 3.17 -29.32
C LYS A 372 -10.88 1.94 -29.71
N ILE A 373 -11.45 0.76 -29.53
CA ILE A 373 -10.89 -0.48 -30.07
C ILE A 373 -11.39 -0.56 -31.52
N ASP A 374 -10.47 -0.59 -32.48
CA ASP A 374 -10.81 -0.84 -33.89
C ASP A 374 -11.40 -2.26 -34.09
#